data_463f0fcaa74263c5c8bf8850a5273f5a
#
_entry.id   463f0fcaa74263c5c8bf8850a5273f5a
#
_cell.length_a   1.000
_cell.length_b   1.000
_cell.length_c   1.000
_cell.angle_alpha   90.00
_cell.angle_beta   90.00
_cell.angle_gamma   90.00
#
_symmetry.space_group_name_H-M   'P 1'
#
loop_
_entity.id
_entity.type
_entity.pdbx_description
1 polymer ?
#
loop_
_entity_poly.entity_id
_entity_poly.type
_entity_poly.pdbx_seq_one_letter_code
_entity_poly.pdbx_strand_id
1 'polypeptide(L)'
;PELIQQFQSLHPAVQVNPVETSSNRGLQMLTRGQLDFSLDVNEIHDCALESTVVAQEHMVLAVPAQLPCNEKLRRYRLTFDEVRRRLHLDDHVPPVDMAAFRDEPFISLKPGNHSHDLLQKLCESAGFTPKVIHYMDQLLTAYYLSNEGSGITVIRDSSLYRVAPSSNHFFYRLPPE
;
A
#
# COMPACT_ATOMS: atom_id res chain seq x y z
N PRO A 1 -17.09 -2.52 -3.97
CA PRO A 1 -18.38 -2.92 -4.57
C PRO A 1 -19.34 -3.49 -3.54
N GLU A 2 -18.90 -4.42 -2.67
CA GLU A 2 -19.76 -5.08 -1.65
C GLU A 2 -20.38 -4.11 -0.65
N LEU A 3 -19.61 -3.16 -0.13
CA LEU A 3 -20.12 -2.14 0.80
C LEU A 3 -21.24 -1.29 0.18
N ILE A 4 -21.06 -0.88 -1.08
CA ILE A 4 -22.09 -0.12 -1.81
C ILE A 4 -23.34 -0.95 -1.99
N GLN A 5 -23.20 -2.22 -2.39
CA GLN A 5 -24.34 -3.12 -2.55
C GLN A 5 -25.08 -3.37 -1.22
N GLN A 6 -24.35 -3.60 -0.13
CA GLN A 6 -24.93 -3.77 1.20
C GLN A 6 -25.65 -2.48 1.65
N PHE A 7 -25.04 -1.33 1.47
CA PHE A 7 -25.66 -0.05 1.80
C PHE A 7 -26.94 0.18 1.01
N GLN A 8 -26.92 -0.03 -0.31
CA GLN A 8 -28.10 0.13 -1.17
C GLN A 8 -29.22 -0.86 -0.84
N SER A 9 -28.89 -2.08 -0.37
CA SER A 9 -29.90 -3.03 0.07
C SER A 9 -30.62 -2.59 1.36
N LEU A 10 -29.90 -1.90 2.24
CA LEU A 10 -30.46 -1.36 3.50
C LEU A 10 -31.17 -0.01 3.27
N HIS A 11 -30.75 0.74 2.26
CA HIS A 11 -31.23 2.09 1.96
C HIS A 11 -31.58 2.24 0.47
N PRO A 12 -32.64 1.53 -0.03
CA PRO A 12 -32.95 1.48 -1.46
C PRO A 12 -33.38 2.83 -2.07
N ALA A 13 -33.76 3.79 -1.25
CA ALA A 13 -34.10 5.14 -1.69
C ALA A 13 -32.87 6.05 -1.87
N VAL A 14 -31.66 5.60 -1.46
CA VAL A 14 -30.43 6.37 -1.57
C VAL A 14 -29.63 5.91 -2.77
N GLN A 15 -29.38 6.82 -3.71
CA GLN A 15 -28.49 6.56 -4.83
C GLN A 15 -27.04 6.84 -4.43
N VAL A 16 -26.15 5.87 -4.62
CA VAL A 16 -24.70 6.02 -4.39
C VAL A 16 -24.01 6.23 -5.73
N ASN A 17 -23.33 7.35 -5.87
CA ASN A 17 -22.57 7.71 -7.06
C ASN A 17 -21.06 7.79 -6.72
N PRO A 18 -20.28 6.72 -6.93
CA PRO A 18 -18.85 6.72 -6.64
C PRO A 18 -18.08 7.60 -7.64
N VAL A 19 -17.18 8.42 -7.12
CA VAL A 19 -16.28 9.28 -7.89
C VAL A 19 -14.85 8.91 -7.55
N GLU A 20 -14.07 8.47 -8.52
CA GLU A 20 -12.63 8.25 -8.36
C GLU A 20 -11.86 9.54 -8.61
N THR A 21 -11.04 9.94 -7.64
CA THR A 21 -10.26 11.18 -7.71
C THR A 21 -9.01 11.10 -6.83
N SER A 22 -8.07 12.04 -6.99
CA SER A 22 -6.95 12.16 -6.06
C SER A 22 -7.40 12.77 -4.73
N SER A 23 -6.67 12.46 -3.63
CA SER A 23 -6.96 12.97 -2.27
C SER A 23 -7.18 14.48 -2.24
N ASN A 24 -6.26 15.24 -2.81
CA ASN A 24 -6.37 16.72 -2.84
C ASN A 24 -7.61 17.22 -3.57
N ARG A 25 -7.96 16.59 -4.68
CA ARG A 25 -9.16 16.97 -5.44
C ARG A 25 -10.43 16.54 -4.72
N GLY A 26 -10.42 15.34 -4.13
CA GLY A 26 -11.53 14.83 -3.32
C GLY A 26 -11.84 15.77 -2.16
N LEU A 27 -10.82 16.22 -1.43
CA LEU A 27 -10.95 17.19 -0.36
C LEU A 27 -11.54 18.52 -0.83
N GLN A 28 -11.07 19.05 -1.96
CA GLN A 28 -11.63 20.27 -2.54
C GLN A 28 -13.11 20.12 -2.95
N MET A 29 -13.47 18.96 -3.51
CA MET A 29 -14.86 18.67 -3.90
C MET A 29 -15.76 18.55 -2.66
N LEU A 30 -15.27 17.89 -1.59
CA LEU A 30 -15.98 17.77 -0.32
C LEU A 30 -16.22 19.15 0.31
N THR A 31 -15.18 19.98 0.41
CA THR A 31 -15.27 21.34 0.96
C THR A 31 -16.24 22.23 0.17
N ARG A 32 -16.39 21.98 -1.14
CA ARG A 32 -17.34 22.71 -2.00
C ARG A 32 -18.75 22.12 -2.03
N GLY A 33 -19.02 21.07 -1.24
CA GLY A 33 -20.31 20.37 -1.23
C GLY A 33 -20.63 19.61 -2.51
N GLN A 34 -19.63 19.24 -3.29
CA GLN A 34 -19.75 18.42 -4.51
C GLN A 34 -19.67 16.92 -4.22
N LEU A 35 -19.23 16.55 -3.03
CA LEU A 35 -19.25 15.21 -2.46
C LEU A 35 -19.89 15.28 -1.07
N ASP A 36 -20.62 14.24 -0.70
CA ASP A 36 -21.21 14.11 0.63
C ASP A 36 -20.18 13.56 1.62
N PHE A 37 -19.27 12.66 1.17
CA PHE A 37 -18.14 12.14 1.95
C PHE A 37 -17.01 11.64 1.04
N SER A 38 -15.83 11.50 1.62
CA SER A 38 -14.64 10.94 0.95
C SER A 38 -14.02 9.85 1.81
N LEU A 39 -13.51 8.79 1.17
CA LEU A 39 -12.63 7.82 1.80
C LEU A 39 -11.20 8.15 1.39
N ASP A 40 -10.36 8.43 2.37
CA ASP A 40 -8.96 8.78 2.15
C ASP A 40 -8.05 8.00 3.11
N VAL A 41 -6.77 7.92 2.78
CA VAL A 41 -5.73 7.32 3.63
C VAL A 41 -4.96 8.36 4.43
N ASN A 42 -5.17 9.64 4.14
CA ASN A 42 -4.52 10.74 4.83
C ASN A 42 -5.39 11.27 5.96
N GLU A 43 -4.77 11.65 7.08
CA GLU A 43 -5.47 12.42 8.10
C GLU A 43 -5.85 13.79 7.54
N ILE A 44 -7.08 14.18 7.80
CA ILE A 44 -7.61 15.48 7.38
C ILE A 44 -7.62 16.40 8.59
N HIS A 45 -6.82 17.47 8.54
CA HIS A 45 -6.73 18.48 9.59
C HIS A 45 -7.53 19.76 9.24
N ASP A 46 -8.66 19.62 8.58
CA ASP A 46 -9.55 20.74 8.26
C ASP A 46 -10.67 20.82 9.31
N CYS A 47 -10.75 21.94 10.03
CA CYS A 47 -11.75 22.14 11.08
C CYS A 47 -13.20 22.25 10.56
N ALA A 48 -13.40 22.37 9.26
CA ALA A 48 -14.71 22.36 8.61
C ALA A 48 -15.21 20.95 8.28
N LEU A 49 -14.37 19.93 8.45
CA LEU A 49 -14.68 18.53 8.12
C LEU A 49 -14.58 17.65 9.36
N GLU A 50 -15.50 16.71 9.46
CA GLU A 50 -15.46 15.64 10.45
C GLU A 50 -14.83 14.39 9.83
N SER A 51 -13.91 13.75 10.53
CA SER A 51 -13.26 12.53 10.07
C SER A 51 -13.36 11.40 11.10
N THR A 52 -13.53 10.19 10.62
CA THR A 52 -13.57 8.97 11.44
C THR A 52 -12.69 7.89 10.82
N VAL A 53 -11.83 7.26 11.62
CA VAL A 53 -11.04 6.11 11.17
C VAL A 53 -11.96 4.90 11.04
N VAL A 54 -12.12 4.40 9.81
CA VAL A 54 -12.96 3.24 9.49
C VAL A 54 -12.17 1.94 9.36
N ALA A 55 -10.87 2.01 9.07
CA ALA A 55 -9.96 0.87 8.97
C ALA A 55 -8.51 1.32 9.13
N GLN A 56 -7.64 0.39 9.50
CA GLN A 56 -6.19 0.58 9.50
C GLN A 56 -5.56 -0.36 8.48
N GLU A 57 -4.72 0.19 7.61
CA GLU A 57 -3.92 -0.52 6.64
C GLU A 57 -2.43 -0.34 6.97
N HIS A 58 -1.64 -1.36 6.67
CA HIS A 58 -0.20 -1.31 6.87
C HIS A 58 0.50 -1.59 5.55
N MET A 59 1.62 -0.90 5.35
CA MET A 59 2.45 -1.13 4.18
C MET A 59 3.42 -2.28 4.46
N VAL A 60 3.61 -3.14 3.46
CA VAL A 60 4.63 -4.21 3.46
C VAL A 60 5.46 -4.12 2.18
N LEU A 61 6.70 -4.57 2.26
CA LEU A 61 7.56 -4.69 1.08
C LEU A 61 7.27 -6.02 0.39
N ALA A 62 6.93 -5.99 -0.89
CA ALA A 62 6.77 -7.16 -1.75
C ALA A 62 8.03 -7.33 -2.59
N VAL A 63 8.76 -8.43 -2.36
CA VAL A 63 10.05 -8.73 -2.99
C VAL A 63 9.90 -9.98 -3.84
N PRO A 64 10.17 -9.93 -5.16
CA PRO A 64 10.13 -11.10 -6.02
C PRO A 64 10.94 -12.27 -5.45
N ALA A 65 10.34 -13.45 -5.40
CA ALA A 65 10.92 -14.62 -4.72
C ALA A 65 12.28 -15.06 -5.32
N GLN A 66 12.49 -14.79 -6.61
CA GLN A 66 13.73 -15.12 -7.31
C GLN A 66 14.92 -14.20 -6.99
N LEU A 67 14.70 -13.05 -6.34
CA LEU A 67 15.80 -12.13 -6.03
C LEU A 67 16.76 -12.74 -4.99
N PRO A 68 18.10 -12.72 -5.26
CA PRO A 68 19.08 -13.36 -4.37
C PRO A 68 19.12 -12.77 -2.96
N CYS A 69 18.76 -11.50 -2.78
CA CYS A 69 18.71 -10.86 -1.46
C CYS A 69 17.83 -11.64 -0.47
N ASN A 70 16.80 -12.34 -0.96
CA ASN A 70 15.93 -13.17 -0.13
C ASN A 70 16.68 -14.23 0.68
N GLU A 71 17.76 -14.82 0.15
CA GLU A 71 18.48 -15.89 0.84
C GLU A 71 19.09 -15.45 2.18
N LYS A 72 19.56 -14.20 2.25
CA LYS A 72 20.14 -13.62 3.45
C LYS A 72 19.07 -13.17 4.46
N LEU A 73 17.82 -13.02 4.00
CA LEU A 73 16.71 -12.45 4.76
C LEU A 73 15.69 -13.49 5.24
N ARG A 74 16.05 -14.79 5.26
CA ARG A 74 15.12 -15.89 5.58
C ARG A 74 14.30 -15.66 6.85
N ARG A 75 14.89 -15.12 7.89
CA ARG A 75 14.24 -14.88 9.20
C ARG A 75 13.17 -13.76 9.18
N TYR A 76 13.19 -12.92 8.14
CA TYR A 76 12.29 -11.77 7.99
C TYR A 76 11.15 -12.04 6.99
N ARG A 77 11.26 -13.17 6.25
CA ARG A 77 10.30 -13.50 5.20
C ARG A 77 8.94 -13.80 5.75
N LEU A 78 7.94 -13.28 5.07
CA LEU A 78 6.55 -13.65 5.23
C LEU A 78 6.01 -14.12 3.88
N THR A 79 5.16 -15.12 3.91
CA THR A 79 4.40 -15.58 2.77
C THR A 79 3.16 -14.72 2.55
N PHE A 80 2.53 -14.87 1.41
CA PHE A 80 1.25 -14.23 1.09
C PHE A 80 0.18 -14.49 2.18
N ASP A 81 0.04 -15.76 2.60
CA ASP A 81 -0.95 -16.14 3.61
C ASP A 81 -0.63 -15.62 5.02
N GLU A 82 0.66 -15.51 5.36
CA GLU A 82 1.07 -14.94 6.64
C GLU A 82 0.75 -13.45 6.73
N VAL A 83 0.95 -12.68 5.65
CA VAL A 83 0.53 -11.27 5.62
C VAL A 83 -1.00 -11.16 5.70
N ARG A 84 -1.74 -11.98 4.98
CA ARG A 84 -3.22 -12.00 5.08
C ARG A 84 -3.71 -12.34 6.49
N ARG A 85 -2.99 -13.19 7.23
CA ARG A 85 -3.26 -13.45 8.66
C ARG A 85 -2.73 -12.36 9.58
N ARG A 86 -2.17 -11.28 9.03
CA ARG A 86 -1.64 -10.12 9.73
C ARG A 86 -0.43 -10.43 10.61
N LEU A 87 0.34 -11.50 10.33
CA LEU A 87 1.54 -11.84 11.11
C LEU A 87 2.64 -10.78 11.01
N HIS A 88 2.64 -9.96 9.95
CA HIS A 88 3.55 -8.80 9.83
C HIS A 88 3.36 -7.74 10.93
N LEU A 89 2.26 -7.81 11.69
CA LEU A 89 2.00 -6.91 12.82
C LEU A 89 2.44 -7.51 14.17
N ASP A 90 2.84 -8.78 14.17
CA ASP A 90 3.32 -9.43 15.37
C ASP A 90 4.71 -8.88 15.77
N ASP A 91 4.90 -8.57 17.04
CA ASP A 91 6.17 -8.05 17.57
C ASP A 91 7.33 -9.03 17.43
N HIS A 92 7.05 -10.33 17.29
CA HIS A 92 8.07 -11.34 17.02
C HIS A 92 8.60 -11.33 15.59
N VAL A 93 7.92 -10.66 14.66
CA VAL A 93 8.38 -10.46 13.29
C VAL A 93 9.17 -9.16 13.21
N PRO A 94 10.50 -9.22 13.15
CA PRO A 94 11.30 -8.00 13.11
C PRO A 94 11.13 -7.27 11.78
N PRO A 95 11.20 -5.94 11.77
CA PRO A 95 11.26 -5.18 10.52
C PRO A 95 12.55 -5.51 9.77
N VAL A 96 12.49 -5.48 8.45
CA VAL A 96 13.65 -5.72 7.60
C VAL A 96 14.54 -4.46 7.53
N ASP A 97 15.86 -4.66 7.46
CA ASP A 97 16.78 -3.59 7.14
C ASP A 97 16.72 -3.28 5.63
N MET A 98 16.27 -2.09 5.28
CA MET A 98 16.15 -1.65 3.89
C MET A 98 17.50 -1.60 3.15
N ALA A 99 18.62 -1.47 3.85
CA ALA A 99 19.96 -1.50 3.24
C ALA A 99 20.25 -2.82 2.51
N ALA A 100 19.55 -3.91 2.87
CA ALA A 100 19.67 -5.20 2.19
C ALA A 100 19.18 -5.19 0.73
N PHE A 101 18.41 -4.19 0.34
CA PHE A 101 17.83 -4.05 -1.01
C PHE A 101 18.49 -2.94 -1.84
N ARG A 102 19.60 -2.38 -1.39
CA ARG A 102 20.30 -1.23 -2.01
C ARG A 102 20.56 -1.40 -3.50
N ASP A 103 20.96 -2.60 -3.91
CA ASP A 103 21.36 -2.90 -5.29
C ASP A 103 20.21 -3.44 -6.15
N GLU A 104 19.06 -3.67 -5.54
CA GLU A 104 17.90 -4.26 -6.21
C GLU A 104 17.08 -3.21 -6.98
N PRO A 105 16.36 -3.62 -8.04
CA PRO A 105 15.45 -2.73 -8.75
C PRO A 105 14.14 -2.53 -7.99
N PHE A 106 13.61 -1.30 -8.05
CA PHE A 106 12.32 -0.96 -7.46
C PHE A 106 11.29 -0.53 -8.51
N ILE A 107 10.03 -0.82 -8.20
CA ILE A 107 8.86 -0.28 -8.89
C ILE A 107 8.13 0.60 -7.87
N SER A 108 7.92 1.87 -8.21
CA SER A 108 7.29 2.84 -7.32
C SER A 108 6.04 3.44 -7.94
N LEU A 109 5.21 4.05 -7.12
CA LEU A 109 4.23 4.99 -7.63
C LEU A 109 4.89 6.31 -7.99
N LYS A 110 4.18 7.15 -8.76
CA LYS A 110 4.65 8.48 -9.12
C LYS A 110 4.81 9.38 -7.88
N PRO A 111 5.72 10.36 -7.90
CA PRO A 111 5.86 11.37 -6.85
C PRO A 111 4.54 12.04 -6.48
N GLY A 112 4.39 12.35 -5.18
CA GLY A 112 3.13 12.88 -4.63
C GLY A 112 2.12 11.82 -4.19
N ASN A 113 2.52 10.55 -4.25
CA ASN A 113 1.77 9.44 -3.69
C ASN A 113 2.43 8.97 -2.38
N HIS A 114 1.64 8.73 -1.36
CA HIS A 114 2.14 8.29 -0.04
C HIS A 114 3.09 7.08 -0.12
N SER A 115 2.77 6.08 -0.96
CA SER A 115 3.63 4.88 -1.10
C SER A 115 5.00 5.21 -1.72
N HIS A 116 5.07 6.22 -2.61
CA HIS A 116 6.34 6.71 -3.16
C HIS A 116 7.16 7.40 -2.08
N ASP A 117 6.54 8.32 -1.35
CA ASP A 117 7.22 9.13 -0.33
C ASP A 117 7.72 8.25 0.82
N LEU A 118 6.93 7.25 1.22
CA LEU A 118 7.33 6.22 2.19
C LEU A 118 8.56 5.44 1.70
N LEU A 119 8.54 4.92 0.45
CA LEU A 119 9.67 4.17 -0.11
C LEU A 119 10.94 5.01 -0.13
N GLN A 120 10.87 6.27 -0.57
CA GLN A 120 12.00 7.19 -0.59
C GLN A 120 12.57 7.40 0.81
N LYS A 121 11.72 7.76 1.77
CA LYS A 121 12.10 7.99 3.16
C LYS A 121 12.78 6.78 3.80
N LEU A 122 12.23 5.58 3.60
CA LEU A 122 12.80 4.34 4.15
C LEU A 122 14.18 4.02 3.55
N CYS A 123 14.34 4.20 2.24
CA CYS A 123 15.62 3.98 1.58
C CYS A 123 16.67 5.04 1.97
N GLU A 124 16.28 6.32 2.06
CA GLU A 124 17.14 7.41 2.52
C GLU A 124 17.61 7.19 3.96
N SER A 125 16.71 6.76 4.86
CA SER A 125 17.04 6.41 6.25
C SER A 125 18.03 5.24 6.34
N ALA A 126 18.01 4.33 5.35
CA ALA A 126 18.97 3.23 5.22
C ALA A 126 20.24 3.62 4.43
N GLY A 127 20.41 4.90 4.09
CA GLY A 127 21.62 5.46 3.47
C GLY A 127 21.75 5.17 1.98
N PHE A 128 20.64 5.05 1.23
CA PHE A 128 20.67 4.91 -0.23
C PHE A 128 19.41 5.51 -0.90
N THR A 129 19.54 5.78 -2.20
CA THR A 129 18.39 6.16 -3.05
C THR A 129 17.92 4.93 -3.82
N PRO A 130 16.62 4.61 -3.83
CA PRO A 130 16.11 3.42 -4.53
C PRO A 130 16.30 3.55 -6.04
N LYS A 131 16.76 2.47 -6.68
CA LYS A 131 16.89 2.38 -8.13
C LYS A 131 15.52 2.08 -8.74
N VAL A 132 14.68 3.12 -8.90
CA VAL A 132 13.34 2.98 -9.46
C VAL A 132 13.44 2.81 -10.99
N ILE A 133 13.05 1.64 -11.47
CA ILE A 133 13.06 1.30 -12.91
C ILE A 133 11.72 1.59 -13.59
N HIS A 134 10.61 1.61 -12.83
CA HIS A 134 9.28 1.93 -13.34
C HIS A 134 8.50 2.77 -12.33
N TYR A 135 7.79 3.78 -12.85
CA TYR A 135 6.82 4.58 -12.09
C TYR A 135 5.40 4.27 -12.56
N MET A 136 4.53 3.89 -11.63
CA MET A 136 3.13 3.53 -11.90
C MET A 136 2.16 4.54 -11.31
N ASP A 137 0.96 4.59 -11.84
CA ASP A 137 -0.13 5.38 -11.26
C ASP A 137 -0.90 4.60 -10.19
N GLN A 138 -0.95 3.27 -10.32
CA GLN A 138 -1.74 2.41 -9.45
C GLN A 138 -0.90 1.35 -8.74
N LEU A 139 -1.18 1.16 -7.45
CA LEU A 139 -0.47 0.24 -6.57
C LEU A 139 -0.56 -1.22 -7.04
N LEU A 140 -1.74 -1.66 -7.49
CA LEU A 140 -1.92 -3.02 -7.98
C LEU A 140 -1.15 -3.28 -9.28
N THR A 141 -1.02 -2.28 -10.15
CA THR A 141 -0.19 -2.40 -11.36
C THR A 141 1.29 -2.60 -10.99
N ALA A 142 1.79 -1.83 -10.03
CA ALA A 142 3.15 -2.01 -9.50
C ALA A 142 3.34 -3.41 -8.90
N TYR A 143 2.35 -3.89 -8.14
CA TYR A 143 2.36 -5.23 -7.55
C TYR A 143 2.41 -6.34 -8.60
N TYR A 144 1.58 -6.25 -9.65
CA TYR A 144 1.58 -7.27 -10.71
C TYR A 144 2.88 -7.29 -11.51
N LEU A 145 3.48 -6.14 -11.82
CA LEU A 145 4.82 -6.09 -12.43
C LEU A 145 5.88 -6.69 -11.52
N SER A 146 5.80 -6.44 -10.22
CA SER A 146 6.66 -7.07 -9.22
C SER A 146 6.44 -8.58 -9.18
N ASN A 147 5.20 -9.07 -9.31
CA ASN A 147 4.86 -10.50 -9.35
C ASN A 147 5.48 -11.23 -10.56
N GLU A 148 5.71 -10.52 -11.67
CA GLU A 148 6.45 -11.01 -12.83
C GLU A 148 7.98 -10.91 -12.66
N GLY A 149 8.45 -10.46 -11.51
CA GLY A 149 9.86 -10.42 -11.19
C GLY A 149 10.60 -9.15 -11.58
N SER A 150 9.91 -8.11 -12.01
CA SER A 150 10.54 -6.88 -12.53
C SER A 150 11.25 -6.07 -11.45
N GLY A 151 10.82 -6.15 -10.18
CA GLY A 151 11.46 -5.40 -9.10
C GLY A 151 10.64 -5.39 -7.81
N ILE A 152 11.20 -4.81 -6.78
CA ILE A 152 10.60 -4.69 -5.44
C ILE A 152 9.56 -3.57 -5.44
N THR A 153 8.44 -3.77 -4.76
CA THR A 153 7.44 -2.72 -4.56
C THR A 153 6.89 -2.71 -3.15
N VAL A 154 6.28 -1.59 -2.77
CA VAL A 154 5.52 -1.47 -1.51
C VAL A 154 4.05 -1.70 -1.81
N ILE A 155 3.36 -2.47 -1.00
CA ILE A 155 1.92 -2.73 -1.15
C ILE A 155 1.21 -2.64 0.20
N ARG A 156 -0.08 -2.29 0.20
CA ARG A 156 -0.92 -2.37 1.40
C ARG A 156 -1.31 -3.81 1.69
N ASP A 157 -1.28 -4.19 2.95
CA ASP A 157 -1.70 -5.53 3.41
C ASP A 157 -3.14 -5.84 3.01
N SER A 158 -4.03 -4.83 3.06
CA SER A 158 -5.43 -4.95 2.63
C SER A 158 -5.60 -5.31 1.16
N SER A 159 -4.66 -4.92 0.29
CA SER A 159 -4.69 -5.25 -1.13
C SER A 159 -4.56 -6.76 -1.40
N LEU A 160 -3.89 -7.50 -0.49
CA LEU A 160 -3.71 -8.95 -0.63
C LEU A 160 -5.01 -9.75 -0.45
N TYR A 161 -6.07 -9.13 0.10
CA TYR A 161 -7.40 -9.75 0.11
C TYR A 161 -8.14 -9.65 -1.24
N ARG A 162 -7.60 -8.85 -2.18
CA ARG A 162 -8.22 -8.53 -3.47
C ARG A 162 -7.49 -9.11 -4.68
N VAL A 163 -6.33 -9.71 -4.45
CA VAL A 163 -5.51 -10.35 -5.49
C VAL A 163 -5.45 -11.85 -5.27
N ALA A 164 -5.20 -12.60 -6.34
CA ALA A 164 -5.02 -14.04 -6.24
C ALA A 164 -3.76 -14.38 -5.41
N PRO A 165 -3.81 -15.43 -4.58
CA PRO A 165 -2.64 -15.92 -3.87
C PRO A 165 -1.50 -16.23 -4.83
N SER A 166 -0.28 -15.84 -4.45
CA SER A 166 0.92 -16.06 -5.26
C SER A 166 2.09 -16.44 -4.37
N SER A 167 2.94 -17.35 -4.84
CA SER A 167 4.23 -17.70 -4.24
C SER A 167 5.40 -16.92 -4.87
N ASN A 168 5.12 -16.01 -5.78
CA ASN A 168 6.14 -15.26 -6.52
C ASN A 168 6.76 -14.13 -5.70
N HIS A 169 6.27 -13.90 -4.49
CA HIS A 169 6.82 -12.92 -3.55
C HIS A 169 7.14 -13.53 -2.20
N PHE A 170 8.17 -12.95 -1.56
CA PHE A 170 8.26 -12.85 -0.11
C PHE A 170 7.90 -11.42 0.31
N PHE A 171 7.24 -11.31 1.45
CA PHE A 171 6.87 -10.03 2.04
C PHE A 171 7.73 -9.75 3.26
N TYR A 172 7.93 -8.47 3.54
CA TYR A 172 8.74 -8.04 4.68
C TYR A 172 8.03 -6.90 5.41
N ARG A 173 8.06 -7.00 6.74
CA ARG A 173 7.63 -5.91 7.61
C ARG A 173 8.58 -4.72 7.40
N LEU A 174 8.02 -3.55 7.13
CA LEU A 174 8.79 -2.31 7.00
C LEU A 174 9.25 -1.80 8.37
N PRO A 175 10.37 -1.07 8.45
CA PRO A 175 10.72 -0.30 9.63
C PRO A 175 9.62 0.72 9.97
N PRO A 176 9.49 1.14 11.23
CA PRO A 176 8.62 2.27 11.59
C PRO A 176 9.09 3.54 10.88
N GLU A 177 8.14 4.41 10.56
CA GLU A 177 8.37 5.71 9.93
C GLU A 177 9.07 6.71 10.86
#